data_30411a93ef6cf82fd230cb1ba37200c9
#
_entry.id   30411a93ef6cf82fd230cb1ba37200c9
#
_cell.length_a   1.000
_cell.length_b   1.000
_cell.length_c   1.000
_cell.angle_alpha   90.00
_cell.angle_beta   90.00
_cell.angle_gamma   90.00
#
_symmetry.space_group_name_H-M   'P 1'
#
loop_
_entity.id
_entity.type
_entity.pdbx_description
1 polymer ?
#
loop_
_entity_poly.entity_id
_entity_poly.type
_entity_poly.pdbx_seq_one_letter_code
_entity_poly.pdbx_strand_id
1 'polypeptide(L)'
;HGMWRYRLLGAAAGVLRLPVLRPVPNLGGRPAIATELRRLRTLGALGLRVPQVLAACDDAFLMRDLGTPGRPTPSLGDEIEAAVAAGPTAVLALWRLGLQTLDAVHGHQQCLSQAFARNMVRCPDGAIACIDFEDDPLSALPLALCQLRDALAYAHSTALALRQAGAQQEARALWNDWLTQPLRGADFQAALQGTLTRLTWLRHLPQDRRWGRDVQRLRAAHDLLIGS
;
A
#
# COMPACT_ATOMS: atom_id res chain seq x y z
N HIS A 1 12.68 -14.60 9.56
CA HIS A 1 11.71 -15.20 8.63
C HIS A 1 12.46 -16.00 7.59
N GLY A 2 12.10 -17.31 7.43
CA GLY A 2 12.93 -18.21 6.65
C GLY A 2 12.89 -17.94 5.15
N MET A 3 14.04 -18.00 4.50
CA MET A 3 14.26 -17.88 3.04
C MET A 3 13.31 -18.73 2.19
N TRP A 4 12.77 -19.81 2.73
CA TRP A 4 11.84 -20.70 2.01
C TRP A 4 10.51 -20.03 1.67
N ARG A 5 10.01 -19.09 2.50
CA ARG A 5 8.78 -18.33 2.22
C ARG A 5 8.95 -17.40 1.02
N TYR A 6 10.12 -16.75 0.89
CA TYR A 6 10.45 -15.93 -0.29
C TYR A 6 10.55 -16.78 -1.56
N ARG A 7 11.11 -18.00 -1.45
CA ARG A 7 11.19 -18.95 -2.59
C ARG A 7 9.81 -19.42 -3.01
N LEU A 8 8.91 -19.73 -2.06
CA LEU A 8 7.53 -20.12 -2.35
C LEU A 8 6.73 -18.97 -2.98
N LEU A 9 6.84 -17.76 -2.42
CA LEU A 9 6.19 -16.56 -2.99
C LEU A 9 6.75 -16.24 -4.38
N GLY A 10 8.06 -16.38 -4.57
CA GLY A 10 8.69 -16.23 -5.88
C GLY A 10 8.24 -17.28 -6.89
N ALA A 11 8.09 -18.53 -6.45
CA ALA A 11 7.55 -19.60 -7.29
C ALA A 11 6.07 -19.34 -7.64
N ALA A 12 5.26 -18.93 -6.68
CA ALA A 12 3.85 -18.56 -6.91
C ALA A 12 3.73 -17.36 -7.86
N ALA A 13 4.54 -16.31 -7.67
CA ALA A 13 4.59 -15.17 -8.59
C ALA A 13 5.05 -15.58 -10.00
N GLY A 14 5.97 -16.53 -10.09
CA GLY A 14 6.45 -17.13 -11.35
C GLY A 14 5.37 -17.97 -12.04
N VAL A 15 4.66 -18.83 -11.31
CA VAL A 15 3.55 -19.65 -11.83
C VAL A 15 2.40 -18.77 -12.30
N LEU A 16 2.05 -17.74 -11.54
CA LEU A 16 1.01 -16.75 -11.91
C LEU A 16 1.51 -15.72 -12.94
N ARG A 17 2.81 -15.72 -13.27
CA ARG A 17 3.44 -14.73 -14.15
C ARG A 17 3.09 -13.28 -13.75
N LEU A 18 3.07 -13.00 -12.43
CA LEU A 18 2.75 -11.68 -11.85
C LEU A 18 4.04 -11.00 -11.37
N PRO A 19 4.74 -10.22 -12.22
CA PRO A 19 5.97 -9.52 -11.82
C PRO A 19 5.76 -8.61 -10.61
N VAL A 20 4.57 -8.04 -10.48
CA VAL A 20 4.19 -7.16 -9.37
C VAL A 20 4.23 -7.86 -8.00
N LEU A 21 4.07 -9.19 -7.95
CA LEU A 21 4.15 -9.98 -6.72
C LEU A 21 5.55 -10.57 -6.45
N ARG A 22 6.54 -10.21 -7.27
CA ARG A 22 7.91 -10.67 -7.05
C ARG A 22 8.39 -10.26 -5.66
N PRO A 23 8.87 -11.21 -4.83
CA PRO A 23 9.35 -10.84 -3.51
C PRO A 23 10.58 -9.95 -3.60
N VAL A 24 10.60 -8.90 -2.81
CA VAL A 24 11.78 -8.08 -2.58
C VAL A 24 12.54 -8.71 -1.43
N PRO A 25 13.83 -9.03 -1.58
CA PRO A 25 14.61 -9.64 -0.52
C PRO A 25 14.68 -8.72 0.70
N ASN A 26 14.22 -9.21 1.84
CA ASN A 26 14.43 -8.60 3.15
C ASN A 26 14.99 -9.67 4.08
N LEU A 27 16.25 -9.56 4.40
CA LEU A 27 16.96 -10.52 5.26
C LEU A 27 16.76 -10.22 6.75
N GLY A 28 16.09 -9.12 7.08
CA GLY A 28 15.96 -8.64 8.47
C GLY A 28 17.28 -8.11 9.04
N GLY A 29 17.31 -7.80 10.34
CA GLY A 29 18.49 -7.35 11.06
C GLY A 29 19.12 -6.06 10.48
N ARG A 30 20.44 -5.94 10.57
CA ARG A 30 21.20 -4.75 10.11
C ARG A 30 20.89 -4.30 8.68
N PRO A 31 20.76 -5.19 7.66
CA PRO A 31 20.41 -4.77 6.31
C PRO A 31 19.03 -4.10 6.22
N ALA A 32 18.03 -4.60 6.95
CA ALA A 32 16.70 -3.98 6.99
C ALA A 32 16.74 -2.60 7.65
N ILE A 33 17.45 -2.47 8.78
CA ILE A 33 17.69 -1.19 9.48
C ILE A 33 18.36 -0.19 8.55
N ALA A 34 19.43 -0.60 7.85
CA ALA A 34 20.14 0.27 6.92
C ALA A 34 19.24 0.70 5.73
N THR A 35 18.39 -0.20 5.24
CA THR A 35 17.43 0.10 4.18
C THR A 35 16.39 1.10 4.67
N GLU A 36 15.78 0.87 5.82
CA GLU A 36 14.78 1.77 6.40
C GLU A 36 15.35 3.16 6.67
N LEU A 37 16.54 3.26 7.28
CA LEU A 37 17.25 4.51 7.50
C LEU A 37 17.50 5.28 6.20
N ARG A 38 17.99 4.61 5.17
CA ARG A 38 18.22 5.23 3.86
C ARG A 38 16.91 5.75 3.27
N ARG A 39 15.86 4.95 3.30
CA ARG A 39 14.53 5.29 2.78
C ARG A 39 13.93 6.48 3.51
N LEU A 40 13.91 6.47 4.85
CA LEU A 40 13.43 7.60 5.68
C LEU A 40 14.16 8.89 5.34
N ARG A 41 15.50 8.86 5.22
CA ARG A 41 16.29 10.03 4.88
C ARG A 41 16.02 10.53 3.46
N THR A 42 15.94 9.62 2.48
CA THR A 42 15.67 9.97 1.08
C THR A 42 14.29 10.59 0.93
N LEU A 43 13.25 9.94 1.47
CA LEU A 43 11.88 10.43 1.36
C LEU A 43 11.67 11.74 2.13
N GLY A 44 12.28 11.87 3.31
CA GLY A 44 12.25 13.12 4.08
C GLY A 44 12.95 14.27 3.37
N ALA A 45 14.08 14.03 2.70
CA ALA A 45 14.79 15.05 1.90
C ALA A 45 13.98 15.53 0.68
N LEU A 46 13.06 14.71 0.16
CA LEU A 46 12.12 15.05 -0.89
C LEU A 46 10.88 15.80 -0.36
N GLY A 47 10.81 16.09 0.94
CA GLY A 47 9.66 16.75 1.56
C GLY A 47 8.46 15.83 1.82
N LEU A 48 8.59 14.53 1.60
CA LEU A 48 7.55 13.56 1.90
C LEU A 48 7.45 13.35 3.43
N ARG A 49 6.23 13.20 3.91
CA ARG A 49 5.99 13.02 5.35
C ARG A 49 6.34 11.61 5.78
N VAL A 50 7.44 11.48 6.48
CA VAL A 50 7.94 10.24 7.10
C VAL A 50 8.50 10.57 8.49
N PRO A 51 8.68 9.58 9.39
CA PRO A 51 9.34 9.80 10.67
C PRO A 51 10.74 10.38 10.50
N GLN A 52 11.04 11.46 11.23
CA GLN A 52 12.38 12.04 11.26
C GLN A 52 13.33 11.14 12.05
N VAL A 53 14.43 10.73 11.45
CA VAL A 53 15.52 10.02 12.14
C VAL A 53 16.23 10.99 13.06
N LEU A 54 16.27 10.70 14.36
CA LEU A 54 16.92 11.50 15.39
C LEU A 54 18.34 11.03 15.68
N ALA A 55 18.54 9.72 15.74
CA ALA A 55 19.83 9.07 15.95
C ALA A 55 19.83 7.69 15.29
N ALA A 56 20.99 7.18 14.92
CA ALA A 56 21.15 5.86 14.35
C ALA A 56 22.51 5.25 14.69
N CYS A 57 22.51 3.92 14.83
CA CYS A 57 23.72 3.08 14.85
C CYS A 57 23.47 1.85 13.95
N ASP A 58 24.40 0.91 13.89
CA ASP A 58 24.30 -0.24 12.99
C ASP A 58 23.14 -1.18 13.31
N ASP A 59 22.71 -1.23 14.57
CA ASP A 59 21.74 -2.20 15.07
C ASP A 59 20.38 -1.58 15.43
N ALA A 60 20.26 -0.24 15.43
CA ALA A 60 19.05 0.45 15.84
C ALA A 60 19.01 1.91 15.35
N PHE A 61 17.86 2.51 15.36
CA PHE A 61 17.69 3.94 15.20
C PHE A 61 16.55 4.48 16.05
N LEU A 62 16.62 5.76 16.34
CA LEU A 62 15.58 6.51 17.01
C LEU A 62 14.91 7.44 16.01
N MET A 63 13.60 7.43 15.97
CA MET A 63 12.82 8.32 15.11
C MET A 63 11.82 9.14 15.96
N ARG A 64 11.44 10.29 15.43
CA ARG A 64 10.43 11.15 16.04
C ARG A 64 9.06 10.49 15.93
N ASP A 65 8.32 10.51 17.04
CA ASP A 65 6.90 10.15 17.04
C ASP A 65 6.11 11.07 16.10
N LEU A 66 5.18 10.49 15.35
CA LEU A 66 4.30 11.19 14.41
C LEU A 66 3.03 11.72 15.08
N GLY A 67 2.74 11.24 16.28
CA GLY A 67 1.53 11.58 17.04
C GLY A 67 1.70 12.72 18.02
N THR A 68 0.72 12.83 18.88
CA THR A 68 0.75 13.71 20.06
C THR A 68 1.20 12.89 21.27
N PRO A 69 2.15 13.37 22.09
CA PRO A 69 2.60 12.63 23.26
C PRO A 69 1.44 12.17 24.15
N GLY A 70 1.45 10.89 24.53
CA GLY A 70 0.43 10.30 25.38
C GLY A 70 -0.92 9.99 24.71
N ARG A 71 -1.03 10.17 23.39
CA ARG A 71 -2.22 9.78 22.61
C ARG A 71 -1.85 8.74 21.57
N PRO A 72 -2.64 7.65 21.41
CA PRO A 72 -2.42 6.71 20.34
C PRO A 72 -2.63 7.39 18.98
N THR A 73 -1.77 7.08 18.03
CA THR A 73 -1.87 7.58 16.66
C THR A 73 -2.36 6.44 15.78
N PRO A 74 -3.66 6.41 15.42
CA PRO A 74 -4.21 5.32 14.62
C PRO A 74 -3.62 5.34 13.21
N SER A 75 -3.53 4.17 12.60
CA SER A 75 -3.25 4.08 11.18
C SER A 75 -4.46 4.55 10.37
N LEU A 76 -4.22 4.97 9.13
CA LEU A 76 -5.29 5.28 8.18
C LEU A 76 -6.20 4.06 7.95
N GLY A 77 -5.64 2.85 8.03
CA GLY A 77 -6.41 1.61 7.96
C GLY A 77 -7.41 1.47 9.11
N ASP A 78 -6.97 1.74 10.35
CA ASP A 78 -7.85 1.70 11.53
C ASP A 78 -8.93 2.78 11.44
N GLU A 79 -8.57 4.00 10.98
CA GLU A 79 -9.54 5.08 10.81
C GLU A 79 -10.59 4.75 9.74
N ILE A 80 -10.17 4.17 8.60
CA ILE A 80 -11.07 3.71 7.53
C ILE A 80 -12.00 2.61 8.05
N GLU A 81 -11.49 1.62 8.80
CA GLU A 81 -12.31 0.56 9.40
C GLU A 81 -13.31 1.15 10.43
N ALA A 82 -12.89 2.08 11.27
CA ALA A 82 -13.77 2.73 12.25
C ALA A 82 -14.85 3.59 11.57
N ALA A 83 -14.54 4.23 10.44
CA ALA A 83 -15.47 5.08 9.69
C ALA A 83 -16.57 4.30 8.97
N VAL A 84 -16.49 2.95 8.86
CA VAL A 84 -17.52 2.12 8.18
C VAL A 84 -18.91 2.36 8.75
N ALA A 85 -19.03 2.49 10.07
CA ALA A 85 -20.31 2.74 10.74
C ALA A 85 -20.89 4.15 10.43
N ALA A 86 -20.04 5.11 10.08
CA ALA A 86 -20.44 6.47 9.70
C ALA A 86 -20.85 6.58 8.21
N GLY A 87 -20.70 5.51 7.44
CA GLY A 87 -21.19 5.39 6.08
C GLY A 87 -20.18 5.78 4.99
N PRO A 88 -20.64 5.75 3.71
CA PRO A 88 -19.78 5.82 2.53
C PRO A 88 -18.97 7.12 2.45
N THR A 89 -19.58 8.26 2.74
CA THR A 89 -18.92 9.58 2.65
C THR A 89 -17.71 9.68 3.56
N ALA A 90 -17.83 9.18 4.80
CA ALA A 90 -16.74 9.22 5.78
C ALA A 90 -15.55 8.33 5.34
N VAL A 91 -15.85 7.11 4.89
CA VAL A 91 -14.81 6.19 4.40
C VAL A 91 -14.13 6.73 3.15
N LEU A 92 -14.88 7.29 2.19
CA LEU A 92 -14.33 7.85 0.96
C LEU A 92 -13.44 9.08 1.23
N ALA A 93 -13.78 9.90 2.21
CA ALA A 93 -12.95 11.05 2.59
C ALA A 93 -11.57 10.61 3.07
N LEU A 94 -11.50 9.61 3.95
CA LEU A 94 -10.24 9.02 4.42
C LEU A 94 -9.50 8.28 3.31
N TRP A 95 -10.21 7.53 2.48
CA TRP A 95 -9.61 6.79 1.38
C TRP A 95 -8.92 7.69 0.35
N ARG A 96 -9.51 8.86 0.05
CA ARG A 96 -8.87 9.87 -0.81
C ARG A 96 -7.53 10.37 -0.27
N LEU A 97 -7.38 10.49 1.05
CA LEU A 97 -6.09 10.91 1.63
C LEU A 97 -4.95 9.94 1.30
N GLY A 98 -5.24 8.63 1.30
CA GLY A 98 -4.25 7.63 0.90
C GLY A 98 -3.91 7.70 -0.60
N LEU A 99 -4.88 7.93 -1.49
CA LEU A 99 -4.61 8.12 -2.92
C LEU A 99 -3.75 9.38 -3.15
N GLN A 100 -4.05 10.49 -2.48
CA GLN A 100 -3.25 11.72 -2.54
C GLN A 100 -1.81 11.49 -2.02
N THR A 101 -1.66 10.66 -0.99
CA THR A 101 -0.35 10.28 -0.47
C THR A 101 0.45 9.49 -1.50
N LEU A 102 -0.19 8.53 -2.20
CA LEU A 102 0.44 7.82 -3.31
C LEU A 102 0.82 8.78 -4.45
N ASP A 103 -0.03 9.76 -4.78
CA ASP A 103 0.29 10.77 -5.79
C ASP A 103 1.53 11.59 -5.41
N ALA A 104 1.62 12.02 -4.15
CA ALA A 104 2.78 12.75 -3.68
C ALA A 104 4.07 11.91 -3.79
N VAL A 105 4.05 10.65 -3.36
CA VAL A 105 5.21 9.75 -3.44
C VAL A 105 5.58 9.44 -4.90
N HIS A 106 4.61 9.07 -5.72
CA HIS A 106 4.84 8.72 -7.12
C HIS A 106 5.30 9.92 -7.96
N GLY A 107 4.83 11.14 -7.65
CA GLY A 107 5.25 12.38 -8.29
C GLY A 107 6.75 12.67 -8.09
N HIS A 108 7.32 12.25 -6.97
CA HIS A 108 8.75 12.31 -6.70
C HIS A 108 9.55 11.13 -7.30
N GLN A 109 8.96 10.35 -8.21
CA GLN A 109 9.57 9.15 -8.79
C GLN A 109 10.02 8.14 -7.73
N GLN A 110 9.24 8.06 -6.64
CA GLN A 110 9.44 7.13 -5.54
C GLN A 110 8.29 6.10 -5.48
N CYS A 111 8.46 5.13 -4.62
CA CYS A 111 7.42 4.18 -4.22
C CYS A 111 7.48 3.96 -2.71
N LEU A 112 6.44 3.38 -2.16
CA LEU A 112 6.43 2.82 -0.81
C LEU A 112 6.80 1.33 -0.90
N SER A 113 7.33 0.76 0.16
CA SER A 113 7.64 -0.68 0.14
C SER A 113 6.37 -1.51 0.28
N GLN A 114 5.51 -1.06 1.17
CA GLN A 114 4.28 -1.72 1.58
C GLN A 114 3.20 -0.67 1.81
N ALA A 115 2.59 -0.18 0.74
CA ALA A 115 1.58 0.88 0.78
C ALA A 115 0.21 0.39 1.30
N PHE A 116 0.22 -0.46 2.32
CA PHE A 116 -1.01 -0.81 3.04
C PHE A 116 -1.47 0.37 3.88
N ALA A 117 -2.78 0.55 3.99
CA ALA A 117 -3.34 1.65 4.79
C ALA A 117 -2.90 1.62 6.27
N ARG A 118 -2.52 0.45 6.81
CA ARG A 118 -1.94 0.33 8.17
C ARG A 118 -0.55 0.98 8.30
N ASN A 119 0.17 1.15 7.19
CA ASN A 119 1.50 1.78 7.13
C ASN A 119 1.42 3.27 6.76
N MET A 120 0.22 3.83 6.77
CA MET A 120 -0.08 5.25 6.64
C MET A 120 -0.68 5.74 7.94
N VAL A 121 -0.20 6.88 8.44
CA VAL A 121 -0.59 7.43 9.75
C VAL A 121 -1.02 8.86 9.56
N ARG A 122 -2.20 9.21 10.07
CA ARG A 122 -2.66 10.61 10.03
C ARG A 122 -2.09 11.38 11.21
N CYS A 123 -1.23 12.34 10.90
CA CYS A 123 -0.61 13.21 11.88
C CYS A 123 -1.62 14.20 12.47
N PRO A 124 -1.32 14.87 13.63
CA PRO A 124 -2.21 15.84 14.26
C PRO A 124 -2.59 17.03 13.40
N ASP A 125 -1.74 17.38 12.41
CA ASP A 125 -1.99 18.44 11.42
C ASP A 125 -2.85 17.97 10.23
N GLY A 126 -3.31 16.71 10.24
CA GLY A 126 -4.12 16.11 9.20
C GLY A 126 -3.34 15.51 8.02
N ALA A 127 -2.03 15.76 7.93
CA ALA A 127 -1.18 15.16 6.88
C ALA A 127 -0.99 13.65 7.10
N ILE A 128 -0.89 12.91 6.01
CA ILE A 128 -0.56 11.48 6.07
C ILE A 128 0.95 11.28 6.02
N ALA A 129 1.48 10.58 7.00
CA ALA A 129 2.85 10.08 7.02
C ALA A 129 2.90 8.60 6.67
N CYS A 130 3.98 8.19 6.01
CA CYS A 130 4.23 6.78 5.70
C CYS A 130 5.30 6.21 6.61
N ILE A 131 5.14 4.94 6.99
CA ILE A 131 6.05 4.18 7.86
C ILE A 131 6.35 2.81 7.25
N ASP A 132 7.27 2.05 7.84
CA ASP A 132 7.61 0.67 7.46
C ASP A 132 8.33 0.57 6.11
N PHE A 133 9.61 0.98 6.09
CA PHE A 133 10.45 1.01 4.89
C PHE A 133 11.57 -0.05 4.92
N GLU A 134 11.35 -1.19 5.53
CA GLU A 134 12.34 -2.28 5.64
C GLU A 134 12.77 -2.86 4.29
N ASP A 135 11.92 -2.72 3.26
CA ASP A 135 12.17 -3.19 1.91
C ASP A 135 12.48 -2.02 0.95
N ASP A 136 13.26 -2.28 -0.09
CA ASP A 136 13.47 -1.34 -1.18
C ASP A 136 13.15 -1.99 -2.54
N PRO A 137 11.88 -1.92 -3.00
CA PRO A 137 11.49 -2.52 -4.27
C PRO A 137 12.25 -1.97 -5.48
N LEU A 138 12.68 -0.69 -5.44
CA LEU A 138 13.45 -0.06 -6.53
C LEU A 138 14.81 -0.71 -6.75
N SER A 139 15.35 -1.42 -5.76
CA SER A 139 16.58 -2.19 -5.92
C SER A 139 16.43 -3.44 -6.81
N ALA A 140 15.19 -3.89 -7.04
CA ALA A 140 14.90 -5.17 -7.70
C ALA A 140 13.89 -5.07 -8.85
N LEU A 141 13.12 -4.00 -8.93
CA LEU A 141 12.01 -3.85 -9.87
C LEU A 141 12.03 -2.46 -10.53
N PRO A 142 11.55 -2.35 -11.78
CA PRO A 142 11.28 -1.07 -12.41
C PRO A 142 10.30 -0.21 -11.61
N LEU A 143 10.47 1.11 -11.65
CA LEU A 143 9.65 2.08 -10.90
C LEU A 143 8.15 1.88 -11.14
N ALA A 144 7.73 1.71 -12.38
CA ALA A 144 6.32 1.51 -12.73
C ALA A 144 5.71 0.28 -12.02
N LEU A 145 6.47 -0.81 -11.88
CA LEU A 145 6.02 -2.00 -11.11
C LEU A 145 6.00 -1.72 -9.61
N CYS A 146 6.96 -0.95 -9.09
CA CYS A 146 6.96 -0.57 -7.67
C CYS A 146 5.74 0.30 -7.34
N GLN A 147 5.43 1.29 -8.17
CA GLN A 147 4.25 2.16 -8.00
C GLN A 147 2.94 1.38 -8.17
N LEU A 148 2.88 0.41 -9.09
CA LEU A 148 1.73 -0.47 -9.21
C LEU A 148 1.56 -1.35 -7.97
N ARG A 149 2.64 -1.86 -7.36
CA ARG A 149 2.58 -2.60 -6.08
C ARG A 149 1.94 -1.75 -4.98
N ASP A 150 2.34 -0.48 -4.88
CA ASP A 150 1.77 0.46 -3.92
C ASP A 150 0.26 0.61 -4.13
N ALA A 151 -0.16 0.87 -5.37
CA ALA A 151 -1.56 1.01 -5.74
C ALA A 151 -2.38 -0.23 -5.36
N LEU A 152 -1.89 -1.42 -5.71
CA LEU A 152 -2.57 -2.69 -5.43
C LEU A 152 -2.60 -3.03 -3.94
N ALA A 153 -1.52 -2.73 -3.20
CA ALA A 153 -1.47 -2.93 -1.74
C ALA A 153 -2.48 -2.02 -1.02
N TYR A 154 -2.57 -0.75 -1.43
CA TYR A 154 -3.54 0.19 -0.91
C TYR A 154 -4.98 -0.26 -1.20
N ALA A 155 -5.29 -0.56 -2.46
CA ALA A 155 -6.60 -1.08 -2.85
C ALA A 155 -6.97 -2.36 -2.08
N HIS A 156 -6.05 -3.33 -2.00
CA HIS A 156 -6.28 -4.58 -1.27
C HIS A 156 -6.57 -4.35 0.22
N SER A 157 -5.85 -3.44 0.87
CA SER A 157 -6.00 -3.20 2.31
C SER A 157 -7.30 -2.46 2.68
N THR A 158 -7.89 -1.73 1.74
CA THR A 158 -9.04 -0.85 1.99
C THR A 158 -10.36 -1.31 1.35
N ALA A 159 -10.31 -2.14 0.30
CA ALA A 159 -11.48 -2.52 -0.50
C ALA A 159 -12.61 -3.17 0.32
N LEU A 160 -12.28 -3.95 1.36
CA LEU A 160 -13.28 -4.59 2.21
C LEU A 160 -14.08 -3.55 3.02
N ALA A 161 -13.40 -2.54 3.58
CA ALA A 161 -14.06 -1.45 4.31
C ALA A 161 -14.94 -0.59 3.39
N LEU A 162 -14.46 -0.27 2.17
CA LEU A 162 -15.24 0.40 1.15
C LEU A 162 -16.54 -0.37 0.81
N ARG A 163 -16.43 -1.70 0.66
CA ARG A 163 -17.61 -2.56 0.44
C ARG A 163 -18.55 -2.54 1.63
N GLN A 164 -18.04 -2.69 2.84
CA GLN A 164 -18.85 -2.73 4.06
C GLN A 164 -19.58 -1.41 4.32
N ALA A 165 -18.98 -0.29 3.95
CA ALA A 165 -19.60 1.04 4.03
C ALA A 165 -20.59 1.33 2.88
N GLY A 166 -20.74 0.44 1.88
CA GLY A 166 -21.54 0.71 0.69
C GLY A 166 -20.93 1.70 -0.30
N ALA A 167 -19.62 1.98 -0.18
CA ALA A 167 -18.89 3.00 -0.95
C ALA A 167 -18.21 2.46 -2.22
N GLN A 168 -18.44 1.19 -2.58
CA GLN A 168 -17.64 0.50 -3.59
C GLN A 168 -17.79 1.09 -5.00
N GLN A 169 -18.99 1.55 -5.36
CA GLN A 169 -19.23 2.13 -6.69
C GLN A 169 -18.52 3.47 -6.86
N GLU A 170 -18.65 4.36 -5.88
CA GLU A 170 -18.00 5.67 -5.86
C GLU A 170 -16.49 5.54 -5.76
N ALA A 171 -16.00 4.60 -4.95
CA ALA A 171 -14.57 4.29 -4.86
C ALA A 171 -14.01 3.81 -6.19
N ARG A 172 -14.76 3.01 -6.95
CA ARG A 172 -14.36 2.57 -8.30
C ARG A 172 -14.27 3.73 -9.28
N ALA A 173 -15.24 4.64 -9.27
CA ALA A 173 -15.18 5.83 -10.11
C ALA A 173 -13.93 6.67 -9.79
N LEU A 174 -13.68 6.96 -8.51
CA LEU A 174 -12.49 7.65 -8.06
C LEU A 174 -11.19 6.92 -8.42
N TRP A 175 -11.17 5.59 -8.32
CA TRP A 175 -10.02 4.77 -8.70
C TRP A 175 -9.73 4.87 -10.20
N ASN A 176 -10.75 4.78 -11.03
CA ASN A 176 -10.61 4.90 -12.47
C ASN A 176 -10.10 6.31 -12.86
N ASP A 177 -10.66 7.36 -12.27
CA ASP A 177 -10.19 8.74 -12.47
C ASP A 177 -8.73 8.89 -12.03
N TRP A 178 -8.36 8.29 -10.89
CA TRP A 178 -7.00 8.28 -10.39
C TRP A 178 -6.02 7.56 -11.34
N LEU A 179 -6.44 6.46 -11.95
CA LEU A 179 -5.64 5.70 -12.92
C LEU A 179 -5.43 6.44 -14.25
N THR A 180 -6.32 7.35 -14.64
CA THR A 180 -6.21 8.11 -15.90
C THR A 180 -5.30 9.33 -15.78
N GLN A 181 -4.83 9.68 -14.60
CA GLN A 181 -3.95 10.83 -14.40
C GLN A 181 -2.61 10.66 -15.12
N PRO A 182 -2.00 11.75 -15.66
CA PRO A 182 -0.74 11.68 -16.42
C PRO A 182 0.42 11.04 -15.65
N LEU A 183 0.38 11.07 -14.32
CA LEU A 183 1.36 10.43 -13.46
C LEU A 183 1.44 8.90 -13.65
N ARG A 184 0.38 8.27 -14.19
CA ARG A 184 0.32 6.83 -14.52
C ARG A 184 0.67 6.64 -16.00
N GLY A 185 1.96 6.80 -16.32
CA GLY A 185 2.48 6.67 -17.68
C GLY A 185 2.27 5.29 -18.32
N ALA A 186 2.69 5.15 -19.57
CA ALA A 186 2.45 3.96 -20.38
C ALA A 186 2.93 2.66 -19.73
N ASP A 187 4.10 2.65 -19.08
CA ASP A 187 4.66 1.48 -18.43
C ASP A 187 3.81 1.02 -17.23
N PHE A 188 3.29 1.98 -16.44
CA PHE A 188 2.36 1.68 -15.35
C PHE A 188 1.07 1.07 -15.89
N GLN A 189 0.49 1.65 -16.95
CA GLN A 189 -0.74 1.16 -17.58
C GLN A 189 -0.55 -0.25 -18.16
N ALA A 190 0.55 -0.50 -18.85
CA ALA A 190 0.88 -1.82 -19.40
C ALA A 190 1.03 -2.88 -18.29
N ALA A 191 1.73 -2.52 -17.21
CA ALA A 191 1.89 -3.41 -16.04
C ALA A 191 0.56 -3.67 -15.34
N LEU A 192 -0.30 -2.64 -15.19
CA LEU A 192 -1.64 -2.76 -14.62
C LEU A 192 -2.49 -3.73 -15.44
N GLN A 193 -2.64 -3.50 -16.75
CA GLN A 193 -3.43 -4.34 -17.65
C GLN A 193 -2.96 -5.80 -17.62
N GLY A 194 -1.64 -6.01 -17.71
CA GLY A 194 -1.07 -7.35 -17.62
C GLY A 194 -1.33 -8.03 -16.27
N THR A 195 -1.43 -7.28 -15.19
CA THR A 195 -1.75 -7.80 -13.85
C THR A 195 -3.23 -8.12 -13.72
N LEU A 196 -4.11 -7.18 -14.11
CA LEU A 196 -5.57 -7.36 -14.01
C LEU A 196 -6.06 -8.55 -14.83
N THR A 197 -5.55 -8.73 -16.06
CA THR A 197 -5.87 -9.89 -16.91
C THR A 197 -5.58 -11.22 -16.21
N ARG A 198 -4.48 -11.29 -15.45
CA ARG A 198 -4.10 -12.52 -14.73
C ARG A 198 -4.84 -12.72 -13.41
N LEU A 199 -5.48 -11.67 -12.88
CA LEU A 199 -6.24 -11.71 -11.64
C LEU A 199 -7.76 -11.93 -11.85
N THR A 200 -8.22 -12.06 -13.09
CA THR A 200 -9.65 -12.24 -13.40
C THR A 200 -10.29 -13.45 -12.73
N TRP A 201 -9.51 -14.50 -12.42
CA TRP A 201 -9.98 -15.68 -11.70
C TRP A 201 -10.45 -15.36 -10.26
N LEU A 202 -9.98 -14.27 -9.66
CA LEU A 202 -10.40 -13.83 -8.32
C LEU A 202 -11.91 -13.56 -8.23
N ARG A 203 -12.58 -13.32 -9.38
CA ARG A 203 -14.06 -13.20 -9.45
C ARG A 203 -14.81 -14.44 -8.94
N HIS A 204 -14.16 -15.61 -8.96
CA HIS A 204 -14.74 -16.85 -8.51
C HIS A 204 -14.56 -17.09 -7.00
N LEU A 205 -13.81 -16.24 -6.31
CA LEU A 205 -13.69 -16.33 -4.86
C LEU A 205 -15.02 -16.05 -4.17
N PRO A 206 -15.36 -16.86 -3.14
CA PRO A 206 -16.58 -16.67 -2.40
C PRO A 206 -16.57 -15.35 -1.60
N GLN A 207 -17.75 -14.75 -1.45
CA GLN A 207 -17.93 -13.51 -0.68
C GLN A 207 -18.29 -13.77 0.79
N ASP A 208 -18.59 -15.01 1.15
CA ASP A 208 -19.06 -15.40 2.47
C ASP A 208 -18.00 -15.26 3.55
N ARG A 209 -18.42 -14.83 4.75
CA ARG A 209 -17.54 -14.71 5.93
C ARG A 209 -16.91 -16.03 6.36
N ARG A 210 -17.51 -17.17 6.01
CA ARG A 210 -17.00 -18.53 6.30
C ARG A 210 -15.59 -18.80 5.77
N TRP A 211 -15.22 -18.15 4.66
CA TRP A 211 -13.94 -18.36 3.97
C TRP A 211 -12.78 -17.52 4.52
N GLY A 212 -13.03 -16.79 5.61
CA GLY A 212 -12.02 -15.96 6.25
C GLY A 212 -11.88 -14.57 5.65
N ARG A 213 -11.29 -13.68 6.44
CA ARG A 213 -11.18 -12.24 6.13
C ARG A 213 -10.29 -11.96 4.92
N ASP A 214 -9.25 -12.79 4.70
CA ASP A 214 -8.30 -12.60 3.60
C ASP A 214 -8.94 -12.88 2.23
N VAL A 215 -9.79 -13.92 2.13
CA VAL A 215 -10.54 -14.22 0.91
C VAL A 215 -11.53 -13.10 0.59
N GLN A 216 -12.20 -12.55 1.61
CA GLN A 216 -13.10 -11.41 1.45
C GLN A 216 -12.35 -10.16 0.96
N ARG A 217 -11.15 -9.87 1.50
CA ARG A 217 -10.30 -8.76 1.06
C ARG A 217 -9.89 -8.91 -0.40
N LEU A 218 -9.42 -10.10 -0.80
CA LEU A 218 -9.05 -10.38 -2.19
C LEU A 218 -10.22 -10.21 -3.14
N ARG A 219 -11.40 -10.73 -2.78
CA ARG A 219 -12.60 -10.56 -3.59
C ARG A 219 -13.05 -9.09 -3.65
N ALA A 220 -13.01 -8.36 -2.53
CA ALA A 220 -13.36 -6.94 -2.51
C ALA A 220 -12.39 -6.11 -3.36
N ALA A 221 -11.10 -6.42 -3.30
CA ALA A 221 -10.09 -5.78 -4.14
C ALA A 221 -10.33 -6.06 -5.63
N HIS A 222 -10.60 -7.32 -5.99
CA HIS A 222 -10.97 -7.64 -7.37
C HIS A 222 -12.14 -6.79 -7.87
N ASP A 223 -13.22 -6.74 -7.09
CA ASP A 223 -14.42 -6.02 -7.49
C ASP A 223 -14.22 -4.48 -7.52
N LEU A 224 -13.27 -3.95 -6.73
CA LEU A 224 -12.85 -2.55 -6.83
C LEU A 224 -12.05 -2.28 -8.11
N LEU A 225 -11.12 -3.16 -8.46
CA LEU A 225 -10.14 -2.95 -9.53
C LEU A 225 -10.69 -3.29 -10.93
N ILE A 226 -11.51 -4.34 -11.07
CA ILE A 226 -11.90 -4.90 -12.38
C ILE A 226 -13.39 -4.68 -12.65
N GLY A 227 -14.20 -4.61 -11.61
CA GLY A 227 -15.65 -4.63 -11.72
C GLY A 227 -16.24 -6.04 -11.58
N SER A 228 -17.49 -6.10 -11.26
CA SER A 228 -18.30 -7.34 -11.27
C SER A 228 -18.90 -7.57 -12.64
#